data_b544abccf7e052bd40c8fea35d9918bc
#
_entry.id   b544abccf7e052bd40c8fea35d9918bc
#
_cell.length_a   1.000
_cell.length_b   1.000
_cell.length_c   1.000
_cell.angle_alpha   90.00
_cell.angle_beta   90.00
_cell.angle_gamma   90.00
#
_symmetry.space_group_name_H-M   'P 1'
#
loop_
_entity.id
_entity.type
_entity.pdbx_description
1 polymer ?
#
loop_
_entity_poly.entity_id
_entity_poly.type
_entity_poly.pdbx_seq_one_letter_code
_entity_poly.pdbx_strand_id
1 'polypeptide(L)'
;LGELAAYMPVSGSFSTYGQNYVEEGFGFALGWNYWYNWAVTIAVDLVAAQLVMSWWFPDTPGWIWSALFLGVIFLLNYISVRGFGEAEYWFSLIKVTTVIIFIVVGVMMIFGIFKGAQPVGWSNWTTGDAPFAGGFAAMIGVAMIVGFSFQGTELIGIAAGESEDPEKNIPRAVRQVFWRILLFYVFAILIISLIIPYTDPSLLRNDVKDISVSPFTLVFQHAGLLSAAAVMNAVILTAVLSAGNSGMYASTRMLYTLACDGKAPRIFGKLSRGGVPRNALYATTVVAGLCFLTSMFGNQTVYLW
;
A
#
# COMPACT_ATOMS: atom_id res chain seq x y z
N LEU A 1 7.33 5.64 -17.46
CA LEU A 1 6.13 4.81 -17.52
C LEU A 1 4.90 5.61 -17.95
N GLY A 2 4.64 6.79 -17.36
CA GLY A 2 3.46 7.60 -17.67
C GLY A 2 3.35 8.01 -19.14
N GLU A 3 4.45 8.37 -19.78
CA GLU A 3 4.49 8.70 -21.22
C GLU A 3 4.15 7.49 -22.08
N LEU A 4 4.73 6.32 -21.78
CA LEU A 4 4.42 5.07 -22.47
C LEU A 4 2.96 4.66 -22.28
N ALA A 5 2.42 4.83 -21.07
CA ALA A 5 1.03 4.49 -20.76
C ALA A 5 0.03 5.43 -21.48
N ALA A 6 0.39 6.70 -21.70
CA ALA A 6 -0.41 7.63 -22.50
C ALA A 6 -0.34 7.32 -24.00
N TYR A 7 0.86 6.93 -24.47
CA TYR A 7 1.09 6.61 -25.89
C TYR A 7 0.49 5.26 -26.28
N MET A 8 0.63 4.24 -25.43
CA MET A 8 0.15 2.89 -25.68
C MET A 8 -0.61 2.37 -24.45
N PRO A 9 -1.89 2.75 -24.29
CA PRO A 9 -2.71 2.36 -23.14
C PRO A 9 -3.16 0.91 -23.25
N VAL A 10 -2.38 0.01 -22.68
CA VAL A 10 -2.63 -1.45 -22.69
C VAL A 10 -2.64 -2.00 -21.28
N SER A 11 -3.48 -2.98 -21.00
CA SER A 11 -3.62 -3.60 -19.66
C SER A 11 -2.35 -4.33 -19.21
N GLY A 12 -1.49 -4.77 -20.14
CA GLY A 12 -0.18 -5.38 -19.84
C GLY A 12 0.89 -4.37 -19.42
N SER A 13 0.66 -3.07 -19.67
CA SER A 13 1.56 -1.98 -19.29
C SER A 13 3.04 -2.32 -19.55
N PHE A 14 3.88 -2.20 -18.51
CA PHE A 14 5.32 -2.42 -18.61
C PHE A 14 5.73 -3.83 -19.05
N SER A 15 4.92 -4.87 -18.84
CA SER A 15 5.18 -6.21 -19.40
C SER A 15 5.10 -6.17 -20.93
N THR A 16 4.07 -5.52 -21.48
CA THR A 16 3.92 -5.34 -22.93
C THR A 16 4.99 -4.40 -23.49
N TYR A 17 5.35 -3.33 -22.77
CA TYR A 17 6.44 -2.43 -23.19
C TYR A 17 7.78 -3.14 -23.17
N GLY A 18 8.06 -3.93 -22.13
CA GLY A 18 9.27 -4.76 -22.05
C GLY A 18 9.39 -5.74 -23.20
N GLN A 19 8.28 -6.37 -23.59
CA GLN A 19 8.21 -7.26 -24.75
C GLN A 19 8.49 -6.53 -26.08
N ASN A 20 7.89 -5.36 -26.27
CA ASN A 20 7.95 -4.65 -27.56
C ASN A 20 9.26 -3.87 -27.76
N TYR A 21 9.86 -3.36 -26.68
CA TYR A 21 11.01 -2.45 -26.77
C TYR A 21 12.32 -3.04 -26.24
N VAL A 22 12.27 -4.18 -25.53
CA VAL A 22 13.46 -4.87 -25.06
C VAL A 22 13.55 -6.25 -25.70
N GLU A 23 12.81 -7.21 -25.16
CA GLU A 23 12.69 -8.57 -25.71
C GLU A 23 11.50 -9.31 -25.09
N GLU A 24 11.07 -10.39 -25.76
CA GLU A 24 9.91 -11.18 -25.32
C GLU A 24 10.10 -11.82 -23.94
N GLY A 25 11.31 -12.37 -23.68
CA GLY A 25 11.66 -12.98 -22.40
C GLY A 25 11.63 -11.98 -21.24
N PHE A 26 12.07 -10.75 -21.47
CA PHE A 26 12.03 -9.69 -20.48
C PHE A 26 10.58 -9.31 -20.13
N GLY A 27 9.71 -9.14 -21.13
CA GLY A 27 8.30 -8.86 -20.91
C GLY A 27 7.59 -10.00 -20.16
N PHE A 28 7.94 -11.26 -20.48
CA PHE A 28 7.45 -12.44 -19.75
C PHE A 28 7.85 -12.39 -18.26
N ALA A 29 9.12 -12.18 -17.98
CA ALA A 29 9.65 -12.14 -16.62
C ALA A 29 9.02 -11.01 -15.80
N LEU A 30 8.88 -9.80 -16.39
CA LEU A 30 8.22 -8.67 -15.73
C LEU A 30 6.77 -8.96 -15.37
N GLY A 31 6.00 -9.56 -16.28
CA GLY A 31 4.60 -9.85 -16.06
C GLY A 31 4.37 -10.87 -14.94
N TRP A 32 5.12 -11.98 -14.95
CA TRP A 32 5.03 -13.00 -13.90
C TRP A 32 5.54 -12.50 -12.56
N ASN A 33 6.65 -11.76 -12.53
CA ASN A 33 7.17 -11.15 -11.30
C ASN A 33 6.14 -10.19 -10.69
N TYR A 34 5.51 -9.34 -11.51
CA TYR A 34 4.51 -8.41 -11.04
C TYR A 34 3.25 -9.09 -10.49
N TRP A 35 2.74 -10.10 -11.19
CA TRP A 35 1.63 -10.90 -10.69
C TRP A 35 1.93 -11.51 -9.33
N TYR A 36 3.08 -12.18 -9.22
CA TYR A 36 3.50 -12.84 -7.99
C TYR A 36 3.71 -11.84 -6.85
N ASN A 37 4.43 -10.76 -7.13
CA ASN A 37 4.68 -9.70 -6.16
C ASN A 37 3.37 -9.19 -5.54
N TRP A 38 2.40 -8.78 -6.34
CA TRP A 38 1.12 -8.30 -5.83
C TRP A 38 0.31 -9.38 -5.14
N ALA A 39 0.30 -10.60 -5.65
CA ALA A 39 -0.43 -11.71 -5.02
C ALA A 39 0.10 -12.02 -3.60
N VAL A 40 1.42 -11.94 -3.39
CA VAL A 40 2.04 -12.08 -2.06
C VAL A 40 1.81 -10.83 -1.21
N THR A 41 1.88 -9.63 -1.80
CA THR A 41 1.62 -8.38 -1.06
C THR A 41 0.21 -8.37 -0.46
N ILE A 42 -0.80 -8.90 -1.15
CA ILE A 42 -2.14 -9.05 -0.57
C ILE A 42 -2.09 -9.89 0.72
N ALA A 43 -1.32 -10.97 0.75
CA ALA A 43 -1.16 -11.78 1.96
C ALA A 43 -0.53 -10.98 3.10
N VAL A 44 0.50 -10.17 2.81
CA VAL A 44 1.15 -9.27 3.77
C VAL A 44 0.16 -8.23 4.30
N ASP A 45 -0.61 -7.60 3.42
CA ASP A 45 -1.65 -6.62 3.79
C ASP A 45 -2.72 -7.22 4.70
N LEU A 46 -3.15 -8.47 4.42
CA LEU A 46 -4.11 -9.17 5.27
C LEU A 46 -3.54 -9.49 6.66
N VAL A 47 -2.25 -9.82 6.76
CA VAL A 47 -1.56 -9.98 8.05
C VAL A 47 -1.47 -8.65 8.78
N ALA A 48 -1.15 -7.56 8.10
CA ALA A 48 -1.16 -6.24 8.70
C ALA A 48 -2.57 -5.85 9.20
N ALA A 49 -3.62 -6.12 8.41
CA ALA A 49 -4.99 -5.86 8.81
C ALA A 49 -5.42 -6.66 10.07
N GLN A 50 -5.03 -7.93 10.19
CA GLN A 50 -5.32 -8.70 11.41
C GLN A 50 -4.61 -8.14 12.65
N LEU A 51 -3.37 -7.64 12.49
CA LEU A 51 -2.64 -6.99 13.58
C LEU A 51 -3.33 -5.68 14.03
N VAL A 52 -3.83 -4.88 13.08
CA VAL A 52 -4.64 -3.69 13.42
C VAL A 52 -5.91 -4.08 14.18
N MET A 53 -6.58 -5.14 13.78
CA MET A 53 -7.80 -5.62 14.45
C MET A 53 -7.54 -6.16 15.85
N SER A 54 -6.34 -6.72 16.13
CA SER A 54 -5.98 -7.20 17.45
C SER A 54 -5.96 -6.08 18.53
N TRP A 55 -5.83 -4.82 18.10
CA TRP A 55 -5.92 -3.67 19.01
C TRP A 55 -7.33 -3.51 19.62
N TRP A 56 -8.40 -3.78 18.85
CA TRP A 56 -9.79 -3.72 19.35
C TRP A 56 -10.27 -5.06 19.88
N PHE A 57 -9.76 -6.17 19.33
CA PHE A 57 -10.22 -7.52 19.58
C PHE A 57 -9.04 -8.47 19.85
N PRO A 58 -8.31 -8.29 20.98
CA PRO A 58 -7.08 -9.03 21.27
C PRO A 58 -7.29 -10.54 21.40
N ASP A 59 -8.49 -10.97 21.85
CA ASP A 59 -8.82 -12.38 22.07
C ASP A 59 -9.31 -13.10 20.79
N THR A 60 -9.52 -12.36 19.69
CA THR A 60 -10.02 -12.95 18.46
C THR A 60 -8.87 -13.49 17.62
N PRO A 61 -8.89 -14.77 17.20
CA PRO A 61 -7.85 -15.32 16.34
C PRO A 61 -7.70 -14.53 15.05
N GLY A 62 -6.46 -14.12 14.71
CA GLY A 62 -6.18 -13.24 13.57
C GLY A 62 -6.64 -13.78 12.23
N TRP A 63 -6.63 -15.12 12.03
CA TRP A 63 -7.08 -15.74 10.80
C TRP A 63 -8.55 -15.44 10.44
N ILE A 64 -9.40 -15.18 11.45
CA ILE A 64 -10.80 -14.80 11.23
C ILE A 64 -10.87 -13.48 10.50
N TRP A 65 -10.05 -12.51 10.89
CA TRP A 65 -9.96 -11.21 10.23
C TRP A 65 -9.39 -11.32 8.82
N SER A 66 -8.33 -12.12 8.65
CA SER A 66 -7.78 -12.38 7.31
C SER A 66 -8.81 -13.03 6.38
N ALA A 67 -9.60 -14.00 6.87
CA ALA A 67 -10.66 -14.64 6.08
C ALA A 67 -11.76 -13.65 5.71
N LEU A 68 -12.20 -12.83 6.67
CA LEU A 68 -13.23 -11.80 6.43
C LEU A 68 -12.76 -10.80 5.38
N PHE A 69 -11.56 -10.24 5.55
CA PHE A 69 -11.05 -9.20 4.65
C PHE A 69 -10.68 -9.74 3.27
N LEU A 70 -10.11 -10.96 3.19
CA LEU A 70 -9.90 -11.63 1.92
C LEU A 70 -11.22 -11.85 1.17
N GLY A 71 -12.27 -12.27 1.90
CA GLY A 71 -13.61 -12.42 1.35
C GLY A 71 -14.18 -11.10 0.82
N VAL A 72 -14.03 -10.01 1.58
CA VAL A 72 -14.48 -8.67 1.15
C VAL A 72 -13.75 -8.20 -0.10
N ILE A 73 -12.40 -8.26 -0.10
CA ILE A 73 -11.57 -7.86 -1.25
C ILE A 73 -11.91 -8.71 -2.48
N PHE A 74 -12.05 -10.04 -2.29
CA PHE A 74 -12.45 -10.94 -3.35
C PHE A 74 -13.81 -10.55 -3.95
N LEU A 75 -14.83 -10.31 -3.13
CA LEU A 75 -16.16 -9.94 -3.58
C LEU A 75 -16.18 -8.60 -4.33
N LEU A 76 -15.45 -7.59 -3.85
CA LEU A 76 -15.32 -6.30 -4.53
C LEU A 76 -14.76 -6.46 -5.95
N ASN A 77 -13.75 -7.32 -6.13
CA ASN A 77 -13.13 -7.59 -7.42
C ASN A 77 -13.95 -8.57 -8.28
N TYR A 78 -14.80 -9.43 -7.67
CA TYR A 78 -15.58 -10.43 -8.36
C TYR A 78 -16.85 -9.89 -9.04
N ILE A 79 -17.48 -8.88 -8.41
CA ILE A 79 -18.79 -8.35 -8.85
C ILE A 79 -18.63 -7.58 -10.15
N SER A 80 -17.79 -6.53 -10.16
CA SER A 80 -17.55 -5.73 -11.36
C SER A 80 -16.34 -4.82 -11.21
N VAL A 81 -15.76 -4.39 -12.33
CA VAL A 81 -14.72 -3.35 -12.38
C VAL A 81 -15.21 -2.03 -11.77
N ARG A 82 -16.47 -1.69 -11.99
CA ARG A 82 -17.09 -0.47 -11.43
C ARG A 82 -17.15 -0.53 -9.90
N GLY A 83 -17.51 -1.68 -9.31
CA GLY A 83 -17.52 -1.86 -7.85
C GLY A 83 -16.15 -1.69 -7.23
N PHE A 84 -15.09 -2.18 -7.89
CA PHE A 84 -13.72 -1.91 -7.50
C PHE A 84 -13.43 -0.40 -7.49
N GLY A 85 -13.74 0.30 -8.57
CA GLY A 85 -13.46 1.74 -8.69
C GLY A 85 -14.19 2.60 -7.65
N GLU A 86 -15.44 2.29 -7.35
CA GLU A 86 -16.22 2.99 -6.31
C GLU A 86 -15.64 2.76 -4.91
N ALA A 87 -15.27 1.53 -4.57
CA ALA A 87 -14.64 1.22 -3.28
C ALA A 87 -13.30 1.97 -3.13
N GLU A 88 -12.47 1.97 -4.17
CA GLU A 88 -11.16 2.64 -4.17
C GLU A 88 -11.28 4.16 -4.06
N TYR A 89 -12.31 4.76 -4.66
CA TYR A 89 -12.61 6.19 -4.50
C TYR A 89 -12.85 6.56 -3.02
N TRP A 90 -13.71 5.81 -2.32
CA TRP A 90 -14.00 6.06 -0.91
C TRP A 90 -12.78 5.82 0.00
N PHE A 91 -12.05 4.74 -0.23
CA PHE A 91 -10.82 4.47 0.50
C PHE A 91 -9.77 5.56 0.28
N SER A 92 -9.64 6.05 -0.95
CA SER A 92 -8.72 7.15 -1.26
C SER A 92 -9.12 8.45 -0.59
N LEU A 93 -10.41 8.79 -0.56
CA LEU A 93 -10.91 9.99 0.11
C LEU A 93 -10.59 9.98 1.61
N ILE A 94 -10.81 8.85 2.29
CA ILE A 94 -10.49 8.68 3.71
C ILE A 94 -9.00 8.88 3.94
N LYS A 95 -8.14 8.21 3.16
CA LYS A 95 -6.67 8.31 3.27
C LYS A 95 -6.18 9.75 3.09
N VAL A 96 -6.60 10.40 2.01
CA VAL A 96 -6.18 11.78 1.68
C VAL A 96 -6.58 12.74 2.79
N THR A 97 -7.85 12.71 3.22
CA THR A 97 -8.36 13.59 4.27
C THR A 97 -7.58 13.39 5.57
N THR A 98 -7.33 12.15 5.96
CA THR A 98 -6.60 11.85 7.20
C THR A 98 -5.15 12.33 7.16
N VAL A 99 -4.46 12.14 6.04
CA VAL A 99 -3.06 12.61 5.93
C VAL A 99 -3.00 14.14 5.93
N ILE A 100 -3.97 14.83 5.34
CA ILE A 100 -4.05 16.30 5.43
C ILE A 100 -4.25 16.74 6.88
N ILE A 101 -5.19 16.11 7.60
CA ILE A 101 -5.41 16.39 9.03
C ILE A 101 -4.13 16.12 9.82
N PHE A 102 -3.45 15.00 9.57
CA PHE A 102 -2.19 14.65 10.21
C PHE A 102 -1.12 15.72 9.98
N ILE A 103 -0.95 16.20 8.74
CA ILE A 103 0.01 17.26 8.40
C ILE A 103 -0.32 18.55 9.15
N VAL A 104 -1.59 18.96 9.17
CA VAL A 104 -2.03 20.16 9.87
C VAL A 104 -1.76 20.05 11.37
N VAL A 105 -2.16 18.94 12.01
CA VAL A 105 -1.92 18.69 13.44
C VAL A 105 -0.42 18.67 13.74
N GLY A 106 0.38 18.00 12.91
CA GLY A 106 1.83 17.95 13.08
C GLY A 106 2.50 19.31 12.99
N VAL A 107 2.10 20.13 12.02
CA VAL A 107 2.58 21.53 11.92
C VAL A 107 2.20 22.34 13.16
N MET A 108 0.96 22.20 13.65
CA MET A 108 0.53 22.88 14.88
C MET A 108 1.36 22.46 16.10
N MET A 109 1.76 21.17 16.19
CA MET A 109 2.65 20.69 17.27
C MET A 109 4.06 21.28 17.15
N ILE A 110 4.64 21.30 15.96
CA ILE A 110 5.99 21.85 15.72
C ILE A 110 6.07 23.31 16.20
N PHE A 111 5.03 24.10 15.95
CA PHE A 111 4.95 25.51 16.36
C PHE A 111 4.37 25.73 17.76
N GLY A 112 3.98 24.68 18.50
CA GLY A 112 3.44 24.78 19.85
C GLY A 112 2.08 25.49 19.93
N ILE A 113 1.23 25.37 18.90
CA ILE A 113 -0.09 26.04 18.82
C ILE A 113 -1.12 25.39 19.77
N PHE A 114 -0.89 24.13 20.17
CA PHE A 114 -1.79 23.46 21.13
C PHE A 114 -1.61 24.03 22.55
N LYS A 115 -2.72 24.29 23.23
CA LYS A 115 -2.71 24.79 24.61
C LYS A 115 -1.94 23.82 25.53
N GLY A 116 -0.88 24.33 26.16
CA GLY A 116 -0.07 23.55 27.11
C GLY A 116 1.05 22.71 26.49
N ALA A 117 1.17 22.67 25.17
CA ALA A 117 2.28 21.98 24.51
C ALA A 117 3.47 22.95 24.33
N GLN A 118 4.66 22.47 24.67
CA GLN A 118 5.90 23.17 24.30
C GLN A 118 6.15 22.93 22.79
N PRO A 119 6.62 23.98 22.05
CA PRO A 119 6.98 23.80 20.65
C PRO A 119 8.10 22.77 20.54
N VAL A 120 7.89 21.73 19.74
CA VAL A 120 8.91 20.69 19.50
C VAL A 120 10.03 21.25 18.63
N GLY A 121 9.69 22.14 17.71
CA GLY A 121 10.65 22.79 16.81
C GLY A 121 11.50 21.80 16.03
N TRP A 122 12.80 22.08 15.97
CA TRP A 122 13.81 21.28 15.26
C TRP A 122 14.70 20.45 16.20
N SER A 123 14.36 20.37 17.49
CA SER A 123 15.22 19.76 18.53
C SER A 123 15.55 18.30 18.22
N ASN A 124 14.61 17.54 17.71
CA ASN A 124 14.83 16.12 17.39
C ASN A 124 15.82 15.90 16.23
N TRP A 125 16.02 16.89 15.37
CA TRP A 125 17.01 16.82 14.29
C TRP A 125 18.43 17.20 14.70
N THR A 126 18.60 17.70 15.91
CA THR A 126 19.90 18.06 16.49
C THR A 126 20.30 17.14 17.65
N THR A 127 19.51 16.08 17.91
CA THR A 127 19.77 15.13 18.99
C THR A 127 20.54 13.91 18.47
N GLY A 128 21.69 13.62 19.09
CA GLY A 128 22.53 12.47 18.71
C GLY A 128 23.03 12.55 17.28
N ASP A 129 22.86 11.47 16.52
CA ASP A 129 23.28 11.37 15.12
C ASP A 129 22.18 11.82 14.13
N ALA A 130 21.10 12.43 14.61
CA ALA A 130 20.06 12.95 13.73
C ALA A 130 20.59 14.13 12.87
N PRO A 131 20.00 14.35 11.66
CA PRO A 131 18.88 13.62 11.06
C PRO A 131 19.26 12.33 10.31
N PHE A 132 20.55 12.00 10.18
CA PHE A 132 21.06 10.87 9.40
C PHE A 132 21.72 9.82 10.30
N ALA A 133 20.96 9.29 11.25
CA ALA A 133 21.43 8.26 12.16
C ALA A 133 22.05 7.06 11.42
N GLY A 134 23.28 6.68 11.79
CA GLY A 134 24.04 5.64 11.10
C GLY A 134 24.69 6.08 9.78
N GLY A 135 24.56 7.34 9.37
CA GLY A 135 25.23 7.94 8.22
C GLY A 135 24.75 7.38 6.85
N PHE A 136 25.55 7.67 5.82
CA PHE A 136 25.19 7.34 4.43
C PHE A 136 25.04 5.85 4.16
N ALA A 137 25.80 5.00 4.83
CA ALA A 137 25.70 3.54 4.67
C ALA A 137 24.35 3.01 5.16
N ALA A 138 23.83 3.52 6.28
CA ALA A 138 22.53 3.17 6.79
C ALA A 138 21.42 3.64 5.82
N MET A 139 21.54 4.82 5.22
CA MET A 139 20.60 5.33 4.22
C MET A 139 20.50 4.38 3.01
N ILE A 140 21.62 3.88 2.49
CA ILE A 140 21.62 2.90 1.39
C ILE A 140 20.96 1.59 1.85
N GLY A 141 21.25 1.11 3.06
CA GLY A 141 20.65 -0.11 3.61
C GLY A 141 19.12 -0.05 3.69
N VAL A 142 18.56 1.10 4.09
CA VAL A 142 17.10 1.28 4.14
C VAL A 142 16.47 1.61 2.79
N ALA A 143 17.24 2.00 1.78
CA ALA A 143 16.70 2.42 0.48
C ALA A 143 15.87 1.30 -0.19
N MET A 144 16.24 0.03 -0.02
CA MET A 144 15.48 -1.12 -0.53
C MET A 144 14.12 -1.23 0.15
N ILE A 145 14.07 -1.06 1.48
CA ILE A 145 12.82 -1.10 2.27
C ILE A 145 11.93 0.08 1.89
N VAL A 146 12.52 1.28 1.77
CA VAL A 146 11.79 2.49 1.35
C VAL A 146 11.25 2.34 -0.07
N GLY A 147 11.97 1.63 -0.96
CA GLY A 147 11.49 1.33 -2.32
C GLY A 147 10.15 0.61 -2.32
N PHE A 148 9.90 -0.31 -1.40
CA PHE A 148 8.60 -0.97 -1.24
C PHE A 148 7.45 0.01 -0.96
N SER A 149 7.71 1.11 -0.24
CA SER A 149 6.70 2.13 0.08
C SER A 149 6.16 2.85 -1.15
N PHE A 150 6.86 2.79 -2.30
CA PHE A 150 6.43 3.38 -3.57
C PHE A 150 5.64 2.40 -4.46
N GLN A 151 5.47 1.15 -4.04
CA GLN A 151 4.63 0.18 -4.73
C GLN A 151 3.20 0.71 -4.85
N GLY A 152 2.58 0.52 -6.02
CA GLY A 152 1.25 1.03 -6.34
C GLY A 152 1.24 2.36 -7.10
N THR A 153 2.38 3.06 -7.23
CA THR A 153 2.47 4.26 -8.09
C THR A 153 2.37 3.91 -9.56
N GLU A 154 2.75 2.70 -9.95
CA GLU A 154 2.71 2.14 -11.30
C GLU A 154 1.33 1.64 -11.72
N LEU A 155 0.37 1.52 -10.81
CA LEU A 155 -1.01 1.04 -11.07
C LEU A 155 -1.73 1.86 -12.16
N ILE A 156 -1.36 3.12 -12.33
CA ILE A 156 -1.87 3.97 -13.41
C ILE A 156 -1.60 3.33 -14.77
N GLY A 157 -0.43 2.71 -14.95
CA GLY A 157 -0.08 2.01 -16.19
C GLY A 157 -0.98 0.79 -16.44
N ILE A 158 -1.30 0.02 -15.41
CA ILE A 158 -2.19 -1.15 -15.52
C ILE A 158 -3.63 -0.72 -15.83
N ALA A 159 -4.11 0.35 -15.16
CA ALA A 159 -5.45 0.87 -15.37
C ALA A 159 -5.61 1.64 -16.70
N ALA A 160 -4.52 1.98 -17.37
CA ALA A 160 -4.55 2.75 -18.61
C ALA A 160 -5.37 2.09 -19.72
N GLY A 161 -5.29 0.75 -19.83
CA GLY A 161 -6.04 -0.02 -20.82
C GLY A 161 -7.57 -0.06 -20.60
N GLU A 162 -8.04 0.36 -19.43
CA GLU A 162 -9.48 0.44 -19.08
C GLU A 162 -9.97 1.90 -18.99
N SER A 163 -9.12 2.88 -19.28
CA SER A 163 -9.48 4.31 -19.27
C SER A 163 -10.30 4.68 -20.48
N GLU A 164 -11.42 5.39 -20.28
CA GLU A 164 -12.28 5.85 -21.38
C GLU A 164 -11.61 6.91 -22.27
N ASP A 165 -10.70 7.74 -21.71
CA ASP A 165 -9.98 8.80 -22.44
C ASP A 165 -8.52 8.85 -21.94
N PRO A 166 -7.68 7.84 -22.32
CA PRO A 166 -6.36 7.68 -21.76
C PRO A 166 -5.43 8.87 -22.05
N GLU A 167 -5.53 9.50 -23.23
CA GLU A 167 -4.69 10.64 -23.60
C GLU A 167 -4.84 11.85 -22.64
N LYS A 168 -6.02 12.05 -22.07
CA LYS A 168 -6.28 13.12 -21.08
C LYS A 168 -6.13 12.64 -19.65
N ASN A 169 -6.62 11.42 -19.34
CA ASN A 169 -6.71 10.93 -17.97
C ASN A 169 -5.35 10.48 -17.43
N ILE A 170 -4.51 9.83 -18.26
CA ILE A 170 -3.20 9.34 -17.82
C ILE A 170 -2.25 10.48 -17.42
N PRO A 171 -2.06 11.55 -18.22
CA PRO A 171 -1.21 12.68 -17.81
C PRO A 171 -1.69 13.37 -16.52
N ARG A 172 -3.01 13.47 -16.30
CA ARG A 172 -3.57 14.01 -15.05
C ARG A 172 -3.26 13.10 -13.87
N ALA A 173 -3.45 11.79 -14.02
CA ALA A 173 -3.15 10.82 -12.99
C ALA A 173 -1.66 10.81 -12.62
N VAL A 174 -0.76 10.85 -13.58
CA VAL A 174 0.71 10.96 -13.36
C VAL A 174 1.06 12.22 -12.56
N ARG A 175 0.46 13.37 -12.90
CA ARG A 175 0.66 14.61 -12.14
C ARG A 175 0.14 14.50 -10.70
N GLN A 176 -0.98 13.82 -10.50
CA GLN A 176 -1.52 13.56 -9.15
C GLN A 176 -0.59 12.67 -8.31
N VAL A 177 0.08 11.68 -8.92
CA VAL A 177 1.08 10.86 -8.22
C VAL A 177 2.22 11.71 -7.68
N PHE A 178 2.72 12.69 -8.46
CA PHE A 178 3.77 13.59 -7.97
C PHE A 178 3.35 14.33 -6.69
N TRP A 179 2.17 14.95 -6.68
CA TRP A 179 1.66 15.64 -5.49
C TRP A 179 1.38 14.68 -4.34
N ARG A 180 0.91 13.49 -4.64
CA ARG A 180 0.69 12.43 -3.65
C ARG A 180 2.00 12.00 -2.98
N ILE A 181 3.07 11.81 -3.73
CA ILE A 181 4.40 11.50 -3.19
C ILE A 181 4.88 12.66 -2.32
N LEU A 182 4.79 13.88 -2.79
CA LEU A 182 5.24 15.05 -2.04
C LEU A 182 4.50 15.18 -0.70
N LEU A 183 3.17 15.07 -0.71
CA LEU A 183 2.35 15.23 0.49
C LEU A 183 2.45 14.02 1.45
N PHE A 184 2.31 12.81 0.95
CA PHE A 184 2.13 11.64 1.79
C PHE A 184 3.44 10.98 2.21
N TYR A 185 4.49 11.14 1.41
CA TYR A 185 5.80 10.59 1.75
C TYR A 185 6.70 11.69 2.32
N VAL A 186 6.98 12.73 1.55
CA VAL A 186 7.96 13.75 1.99
C VAL A 186 7.45 14.52 3.21
N PHE A 187 6.28 15.17 3.13
CA PHE A 187 5.78 15.97 4.25
C PHE A 187 5.37 15.15 5.45
N ALA A 188 4.73 13.99 5.28
CA ALA A 188 4.33 13.15 6.40
C ALA A 188 5.57 12.63 7.16
N ILE A 189 6.59 12.12 6.45
CA ILE A 189 7.83 11.64 7.08
C ILE A 189 8.59 12.78 7.75
N LEU A 190 8.65 13.94 7.09
CA LEU A 190 9.26 15.15 7.68
C LEU A 190 8.62 15.50 9.03
N ILE A 191 7.30 15.53 9.10
CA ILE A 191 6.56 15.84 10.34
C ILE A 191 6.82 14.77 11.39
N ILE A 192 6.77 13.49 11.04
CA ILE A 192 7.06 12.41 11.98
C ILE A 192 8.47 12.56 12.55
N SER A 193 9.46 12.78 11.70
CA SER A 193 10.87 12.90 12.12
C SER A 193 11.16 14.14 12.97
N LEU A 194 10.37 15.19 12.81
CA LEU A 194 10.48 16.38 13.67
C LEU A 194 9.83 16.17 15.05
N ILE A 195 8.72 15.44 15.13
CA ILE A 195 7.95 15.26 16.36
C ILE A 195 8.48 14.09 17.18
N ILE A 196 8.87 12.99 16.56
CA ILE A 196 9.30 11.77 17.24
C ILE A 196 10.81 11.62 17.07
N PRO A 197 11.60 11.60 18.16
CA PRO A 197 13.03 11.34 18.05
C PRO A 197 13.28 9.92 17.55
N TYR A 198 14.33 9.73 16.73
CA TYR A 198 14.67 8.40 16.19
C TYR A 198 15.06 7.39 17.29
N THR A 199 15.41 7.87 18.49
CA THR A 199 15.73 7.07 19.68
C THR A 199 14.49 6.69 20.50
N ASP A 200 13.27 7.04 20.06
CA ASP A 200 12.05 6.71 20.80
C ASP A 200 11.94 5.18 20.96
N PRO A 201 11.80 4.68 22.22
CA PRO A 201 11.71 3.26 22.49
C PRO A 201 10.55 2.57 21.75
N SER A 202 9.49 3.34 21.44
CA SER A 202 8.34 2.82 20.70
C SER A 202 8.67 2.51 19.24
N LEU A 203 9.60 3.23 18.63
CA LEU A 203 10.07 2.98 17.26
C LEU A 203 11.10 1.84 17.19
N LEU A 204 11.81 1.56 18.28
CA LEU A 204 12.90 0.59 18.36
C LEU A 204 12.42 -0.81 18.78
N ARG A 205 11.11 -1.00 18.98
CA ARG A 205 10.56 -2.31 19.33
C ARG A 205 10.63 -3.26 18.16
N ASN A 206 11.27 -4.41 18.40
CA ASN A 206 11.27 -5.54 17.46
C ASN A 206 9.99 -6.41 17.59
N ASP A 207 9.08 -6.06 18.49
CA ASP A 207 7.82 -6.76 18.71
C ASP A 207 6.77 -6.31 17.69
N VAL A 208 6.61 -7.07 16.63
CA VAL A 208 5.58 -6.85 15.58
C VAL A 208 4.15 -7.05 16.11
N LYS A 209 4.00 -7.39 17.40
CA LYS A 209 2.69 -7.68 17.99
C LYS A 209 1.83 -6.46 18.30
N ASP A 210 2.39 -5.26 18.21
CA ASP A 210 1.69 -4.05 18.66
C ASP A 210 1.77 -2.94 17.62
N ILE A 211 0.76 -2.89 16.73
CA ILE A 211 0.55 -1.79 15.77
C ILE A 211 0.10 -0.48 16.47
N SER A 212 -0.19 -0.52 17.77
CA SER A 212 -0.45 0.70 18.56
C SER A 212 0.73 1.68 18.49
N VAL A 213 1.83 1.23 17.94
CA VAL A 213 3.12 1.93 17.77
C VAL A 213 3.30 2.53 16.35
N SER A 214 2.27 2.59 15.50
CA SER A 214 2.39 3.32 14.25
C SER A 214 2.88 4.75 14.50
N PRO A 215 3.92 5.24 13.79
CA PRO A 215 4.40 6.62 13.95
C PRO A 215 3.29 7.67 13.79
N PHE A 216 2.31 7.40 12.95
CA PHE A 216 1.12 8.25 12.82
C PHE A 216 0.30 8.31 14.12
N THR A 217 0.10 7.17 14.76
CA THR A 217 -0.63 7.07 16.04
C THR A 217 0.15 7.76 17.16
N LEU A 218 1.48 7.58 17.20
CA LEU A 218 2.36 8.23 18.20
C LEU A 218 2.30 9.75 18.13
N VAL A 219 2.26 10.34 16.94
CA VAL A 219 2.13 11.80 16.77
C VAL A 219 0.83 12.29 17.44
N PHE A 220 -0.30 11.62 17.24
CA PHE A 220 -1.55 11.99 17.88
C PHE A 220 -1.53 11.78 19.41
N GLN A 221 -0.87 10.73 19.88
CA GLN A 221 -0.68 10.50 21.33
C GLN A 221 0.16 11.62 21.96
N HIS A 222 1.26 12.03 21.31
CA HIS A 222 2.08 13.15 21.74
C HIS A 222 1.32 14.49 21.72
N ALA A 223 0.32 14.62 20.83
CA ALA A 223 -0.59 15.77 20.81
C ALA A 223 -1.63 15.74 21.95
N GLY A 224 -1.66 14.69 22.78
CA GLY A 224 -2.67 14.52 23.82
C GLY A 224 -4.06 14.10 23.30
N LEU A 225 -4.14 13.70 22.02
CA LEU A 225 -5.39 13.31 21.34
C LEU A 225 -5.57 11.79 21.39
N LEU A 226 -5.76 11.23 22.59
CA LEU A 226 -5.87 9.77 22.79
C LEU A 226 -7.01 9.12 22.01
N SER A 227 -8.15 9.79 21.86
CA SER A 227 -9.25 9.31 21.02
C SER A 227 -8.90 9.23 19.53
N ALA A 228 -7.94 10.02 19.07
CA ALA A 228 -7.45 10.00 17.69
C ALA A 228 -6.65 8.72 17.37
N ALA A 229 -6.09 8.04 18.36
CA ALA A 229 -5.38 6.78 18.16
C ALA A 229 -6.30 5.68 17.58
N ALA A 230 -7.51 5.53 18.12
CA ALA A 230 -8.50 4.59 17.62
C ALA A 230 -8.96 4.93 16.19
N VAL A 231 -9.21 6.22 15.94
CA VAL A 231 -9.57 6.72 14.59
C VAL A 231 -8.42 6.44 13.62
N MET A 232 -7.17 6.69 14.05
CA MET A 232 -6.00 6.46 13.21
C MET A 232 -5.82 4.99 12.85
N ASN A 233 -6.00 4.08 13.80
CA ASN A 233 -5.98 2.65 13.54
C ASN A 233 -7.08 2.24 12.53
N ALA A 234 -8.28 2.80 12.64
CA ALA A 234 -9.34 2.55 11.66
C ALA A 234 -8.95 3.04 10.25
N VAL A 235 -8.28 4.19 10.16
CA VAL A 235 -7.78 4.71 8.88
C VAL A 235 -6.65 3.85 8.32
N ILE A 236 -5.72 3.39 9.17
CA ILE A 236 -4.66 2.47 8.76
C ILE A 236 -5.28 1.18 8.21
N LEU A 237 -6.30 0.63 8.89
CA LEU A 237 -7.04 -0.55 8.41
C LEU A 237 -7.63 -0.31 7.02
N THR A 238 -8.31 0.82 6.81
CA THR A 238 -8.87 1.13 5.48
C THR A 238 -7.79 1.32 4.42
N ALA A 239 -6.62 1.87 4.78
CA ALA A 239 -5.49 2.05 3.87
C ALA A 239 -4.89 0.71 3.45
N VAL A 240 -4.69 -0.21 4.39
CA VAL A 240 -4.18 -1.56 4.13
C VAL A 240 -5.16 -2.36 3.27
N LEU A 241 -6.45 -2.32 3.58
CA LEU A 241 -7.48 -3.01 2.79
C LEU A 241 -7.60 -2.43 1.37
N SER A 242 -7.43 -1.13 1.20
CA SER A 242 -7.37 -0.51 -0.12
C SER A 242 -6.12 -0.94 -0.90
N ALA A 243 -4.96 -1.07 -0.26
CA ALA A 243 -3.75 -1.59 -0.91
C ALA A 243 -3.97 -3.03 -1.38
N GLY A 244 -4.49 -3.91 -0.52
CA GLY A 244 -4.84 -5.28 -0.89
C GLY A 244 -5.89 -5.36 -2.00
N ASN A 245 -6.90 -4.47 -2.00
CA ASN A 245 -7.90 -4.39 -3.06
C ASN A 245 -7.28 -4.00 -4.41
N SER A 246 -6.42 -2.99 -4.43
CA SER A 246 -5.68 -2.56 -5.62
C SER A 246 -4.72 -3.65 -6.10
N GLY A 247 -4.05 -4.36 -5.18
CA GLY A 247 -3.19 -5.49 -5.48
C GLY A 247 -3.94 -6.65 -6.13
N MET A 248 -5.14 -6.97 -5.62
CA MET A 248 -6.00 -8.01 -6.19
C MET A 248 -6.42 -7.66 -7.61
N TYR A 249 -6.78 -6.41 -7.85
CA TYR A 249 -7.10 -5.90 -9.17
C TYR A 249 -5.91 -6.02 -10.13
N ALA A 250 -4.75 -5.46 -9.75
CA ALA A 250 -3.57 -5.38 -10.59
C ALA A 250 -3.00 -6.77 -10.96
N SER A 251 -2.85 -7.65 -9.97
CA SER A 251 -2.35 -9.01 -10.19
C SER A 251 -3.31 -9.83 -11.07
N THR A 252 -4.61 -9.72 -10.82
CA THR A 252 -5.63 -10.40 -11.64
C THR A 252 -5.57 -9.94 -13.10
N ARG A 253 -5.40 -8.66 -13.37
CA ARG A 253 -5.26 -8.11 -14.72
C ARG A 253 -3.97 -8.53 -15.39
N MET A 254 -2.86 -8.54 -14.66
CA MET A 254 -1.58 -8.99 -15.21
C MET A 254 -1.63 -10.46 -15.63
N LEU A 255 -2.18 -11.35 -14.79
CA LEU A 255 -2.31 -12.77 -15.12
C LEU A 255 -3.25 -12.99 -16.32
N TYR A 256 -4.32 -12.21 -16.41
CA TYR A 256 -5.21 -12.20 -17.56
C TYR A 256 -4.45 -11.81 -18.85
N THR A 257 -3.69 -10.74 -18.82
CA THR A 257 -2.92 -10.27 -19.99
C THR A 257 -1.87 -11.30 -20.42
N LEU A 258 -1.13 -11.88 -19.46
CA LEU A 258 -0.19 -12.97 -19.76
C LEU A 258 -0.87 -14.16 -20.45
N ALA A 259 -2.10 -14.49 -20.08
CA ALA A 259 -2.85 -15.56 -20.73
C ALA A 259 -3.33 -15.17 -22.15
N CYS A 260 -3.72 -13.92 -22.37
CA CYS A 260 -4.07 -13.41 -23.69
C CYS A 260 -2.85 -13.39 -24.62
N ASP A 261 -1.66 -13.09 -24.11
CA ASP A 261 -0.39 -13.07 -24.84
C ASP A 261 0.20 -14.50 -25.03
N GLY A 262 -0.51 -15.54 -24.59
CA GLY A 262 -0.04 -16.92 -24.69
C GLY A 262 1.06 -17.31 -23.70
N LYS A 263 1.38 -16.45 -22.72
CA LYS A 263 2.44 -16.60 -21.73
C LYS A 263 1.98 -17.22 -20.40
N ALA A 264 0.67 -17.44 -20.26
CA ALA A 264 0.04 -18.15 -19.14
C ALA A 264 -1.05 -19.11 -19.66
N PRO A 265 -1.52 -20.05 -18.85
CA PRO A 265 -2.59 -20.97 -19.24
C PRO A 265 -3.83 -20.21 -19.73
N ARG A 266 -4.37 -20.63 -20.88
CA ARG A 266 -5.52 -19.99 -21.56
C ARG A 266 -6.77 -19.86 -20.68
N ILE A 267 -6.88 -20.64 -19.62
CA ILE A 267 -7.99 -20.60 -18.70
C ILE A 267 -8.12 -19.23 -18.02
N PHE A 268 -6.99 -18.52 -17.79
CA PHE A 268 -6.95 -17.20 -17.16
C PHE A 268 -7.34 -16.06 -18.10
N GLY A 269 -7.33 -16.29 -19.42
CA GLY A 269 -7.72 -15.33 -20.45
C GLY A 269 -9.24 -15.21 -20.68
N LYS A 270 -10.09 -15.83 -19.83
CA LYS A 270 -11.54 -15.77 -19.96
C LYS A 270 -12.14 -14.69 -19.09
N LEU A 271 -12.92 -13.78 -19.72
CA LEU A 271 -13.69 -12.75 -19.03
C LEU A 271 -15.11 -13.23 -18.70
N SER A 272 -15.63 -12.77 -17.57
CA SER A 272 -17.05 -12.87 -17.22
C SER A 272 -17.88 -11.83 -18.00
N ARG A 273 -19.21 -11.90 -17.91
CA ARG A 273 -20.10 -10.87 -18.48
C ARG A 273 -19.86 -9.46 -17.92
N GLY A 274 -19.32 -9.34 -16.71
CA GLY A 274 -18.95 -8.07 -16.06
C GLY A 274 -17.50 -7.62 -16.34
N GLY A 275 -16.80 -8.22 -17.31
CA GLY A 275 -15.42 -7.84 -17.66
C GLY A 275 -14.35 -8.33 -16.68
N VAL A 276 -14.70 -9.18 -15.71
CA VAL A 276 -13.78 -9.69 -14.69
C VAL A 276 -13.18 -11.03 -15.12
N PRO A 277 -11.84 -11.20 -15.10
CA PRO A 277 -11.17 -12.47 -15.38
C PRO A 277 -11.19 -13.39 -14.14
N ARG A 278 -12.34 -14.02 -13.89
CA ARG A 278 -12.62 -14.79 -12.66
C ARG A 278 -11.60 -15.87 -12.35
N ASN A 279 -11.12 -16.59 -13.37
CA ASN A 279 -10.14 -17.66 -13.14
C ASN A 279 -8.80 -17.12 -12.67
N ALA A 280 -8.34 -15.96 -13.21
CA ALA A 280 -7.16 -15.28 -12.74
C ALA A 280 -7.36 -14.74 -11.32
N LEU A 281 -8.57 -14.24 -11.00
CA LEU A 281 -8.94 -13.80 -9.65
C LEU A 281 -8.87 -14.97 -8.65
N TYR A 282 -9.40 -16.15 -8.99
CA TYR A 282 -9.29 -17.34 -8.12
C TYR A 282 -7.83 -17.71 -7.87
N ALA A 283 -6.99 -17.76 -8.91
CA ALA A 283 -5.57 -18.08 -8.77
C ALA A 283 -4.84 -17.10 -7.85
N THR A 284 -5.06 -15.80 -8.03
CA THR A 284 -4.51 -14.75 -7.17
C THR A 284 -5.00 -14.89 -5.73
N THR A 285 -6.30 -15.18 -5.52
CA THR A 285 -6.87 -15.38 -4.19
C THR A 285 -6.26 -16.59 -3.46
N VAL A 286 -5.96 -17.67 -4.17
CA VAL A 286 -5.27 -18.84 -3.60
C VAL A 286 -3.88 -18.46 -3.10
N VAL A 287 -3.11 -17.67 -3.86
CA VAL A 287 -1.79 -17.19 -3.41
C VAL A 287 -1.94 -16.22 -2.22
N ALA A 288 -2.91 -15.30 -2.27
CA ALA A 288 -3.20 -14.42 -1.13
C ALA A 288 -3.57 -15.20 0.13
N GLY A 289 -4.09 -16.42 0.01
CA GLY A 289 -4.35 -17.35 1.11
C GLY A 289 -3.11 -17.77 1.90
N LEU A 290 -1.90 -17.45 1.43
CA LEU A 290 -0.66 -17.61 2.22
C LEU A 290 -0.72 -16.86 3.55
N CYS A 291 -1.55 -15.82 3.68
CA CYS A 291 -1.78 -15.12 4.96
C CYS A 291 -2.21 -16.07 6.10
N PHE A 292 -2.87 -17.19 5.80
CA PHE A 292 -3.28 -18.17 6.80
C PHE A 292 -2.11 -18.97 7.39
N LEU A 293 -0.95 -18.98 6.77
CA LEU A 293 0.25 -19.61 7.32
C LEU A 293 0.69 -18.94 8.62
N THR A 294 0.33 -17.66 8.82
CA THR A 294 0.62 -16.95 10.08
C THR A 294 0.00 -17.62 11.29
N SER A 295 -1.16 -18.28 11.14
CA SER A 295 -1.80 -19.04 12.21
C SER A 295 -1.02 -20.30 12.60
N MET A 296 -0.18 -20.82 11.68
CA MET A 296 0.62 -22.04 11.88
C MET A 296 2.05 -21.74 12.37
N PHE A 297 2.67 -20.68 11.84
CA PHE A 297 4.09 -20.38 12.08
C PHE A 297 4.34 -19.12 12.92
N GLY A 298 3.27 -18.39 13.28
CA GLY A 298 3.34 -17.12 13.99
C GLY A 298 3.59 -15.93 13.06
N ASN A 299 3.06 -14.78 13.45
CA ASN A 299 3.04 -13.56 12.61
C ASN A 299 4.45 -13.06 12.27
N GLN A 300 5.40 -13.14 13.21
CA GLN A 300 6.77 -12.65 13.00
C GLN A 300 7.52 -13.44 11.93
N THR A 301 7.35 -14.76 11.90
CA THR A 301 8.07 -15.62 10.95
C THR A 301 7.58 -15.40 9.52
N VAL A 302 6.28 -15.25 9.33
CA VAL A 302 5.69 -15.10 7.99
C VAL A 302 5.87 -13.69 7.43
N TYR A 303 5.93 -12.67 8.29
CA TYR A 303 6.12 -11.28 7.85
C TYR A 303 7.55 -10.99 7.37
N LEU A 304 8.54 -11.77 7.84
CA LEU A 304 9.95 -11.61 7.47
C LEU A 304 10.36 -12.43 6.22
N TRP A 305 9.50 -13.33 5.71
CA TRP A 305 9.71 -14.13 4.51
C TRP A 305 8.93 -13.58 3.30
#